data_61464b64191df4807eaaa0f3f2d8af2f
#
_entry.id   61464b64191df4807eaaa0f3f2d8af2f
#
_cell.length_a   1.000
_cell.length_b   1.000
_cell.length_c   1.000
_cell.angle_alpha   90.00
_cell.angle_beta   90.00
_cell.angle_gamma   90.00
#
_symmetry.space_group_name_H-M   'P 1'
#
loop_
_entity.id
_entity.type
_entity.pdbx_description
1 polymer ?
#
loop_
_entity_poly.entity_id
_entity_poly.type
_entity_poly.pdbx_seq_one_letter_code
_entity_poly.pdbx_strand_id
1 'polypeptide(L)'
;MRRAVSLPNRWTTRGSLYLALIFLSGLAMLLTLLAAASTNRADAKPAPSLTGSASDFKRAQFDNSTSITNRWMPLKPGTQYVYEGSAIEEGEKSRSARRVVSTVTDVGKPIAGVQTLVVLEKDYTAGQLGEVSLSFFAQDNAGNVWLLGEYPEEYENGKFADAPAWITGQKGARAGIAMLANPRVGTPDYSQGFAPPPAEFNDRARVYKTGQRTCTPVDCYKNVLVTEEFEPGAPGAFQLKYYAPGVGNVEVGWRGAKEQEKETLELVGLKQLSLQALAKVRKEALELDKRAYKNSKEVYAKTQPAKPL
;
A
#
# COMPACT_ATOMS: atom_id res chain seq x y z
N MET A 1 26.74 -16.29 43.19
CA MET A 1 26.40 -14.96 42.60
C MET A 1 26.81 -14.97 41.12
N ARG A 2 25.88 -15.21 40.22
CA ARG A 2 26.07 -15.10 38.77
C ARG A 2 25.27 -13.89 38.29
N ARG A 3 25.99 -12.88 37.77
CA ARG A 3 25.36 -11.70 37.17
C ARG A 3 24.73 -12.08 35.82
N ALA A 4 23.44 -11.86 35.70
CA ALA A 4 22.74 -11.91 34.42
C ALA A 4 23.12 -10.68 33.61
N VAL A 5 23.66 -10.91 32.41
CA VAL A 5 23.91 -9.89 31.40
C VAL A 5 22.58 -9.69 30.67
N SER A 6 21.97 -8.54 30.84
CA SER A 6 20.82 -8.12 30.06
C SER A 6 21.29 -7.69 28.67
N LEU A 7 20.82 -8.38 27.65
CA LEU A 7 20.94 -7.95 26.26
C LEU A 7 19.95 -6.81 26.01
N PRO A 8 20.31 -5.75 25.30
CA PRO A 8 19.37 -4.69 24.95
C PRO A 8 18.44 -5.17 23.84
N ASN A 9 17.14 -5.24 24.13
CA ASN A 9 16.08 -5.33 23.14
C ASN A 9 16.06 -4.03 22.33
N ARG A 10 16.45 -4.11 21.06
CA ARG A 10 16.19 -3.09 20.06
C ARG A 10 15.31 -3.72 18.99
N TRP A 11 14.01 -3.67 19.21
CA TRP A 11 13.04 -3.73 18.13
C TRP A 11 12.66 -2.28 17.82
N THR A 12 13.17 -1.79 16.71
CA THR A 12 12.78 -0.49 16.19
C THR A 12 11.48 -0.68 15.42
N THR A 13 10.43 -0.03 15.92
CA THR A 13 9.18 0.26 15.25
C THR A 13 9.43 0.73 13.81
N ARG A 14 8.57 0.32 12.87
CA ARG A 14 8.44 0.92 11.54
C ARG A 14 7.99 2.38 11.67
N GLY A 15 8.91 3.21 12.08
CA GLY A 15 8.87 4.65 11.95
C GLY A 15 10.14 5.03 11.24
N SER A 16 10.04 5.44 9.98
CA SER A 16 11.20 5.90 9.19
C SER A 16 11.87 7.07 9.88
N LEU A 17 12.96 6.81 10.60
CA LEU A 17 13.87 7.83 11.10
C LEU A 17 14.83 8.18 9.97
N TYR A 18 14.48 9.14 9.12
CA TYR A 18 15.42 9.75 8.20
C TYR A 18 16.13 10.92 8.83
N LEU A 19 17.42 10.74 9.10
CA LEU A 19 18.35 11.85 9.35
C LEU A 19 18.70 12.52 8.02
N ALA A 20 18.31 13.78 7.88
CA ALA A 20 18.68 14.63 6.75
C ALA A 20 20.18 14.95 6.79
N LEU A 21 20.90 14.62 5.74
CA LEU A 21 22.24 15.18 5.43
C LEU A 21 22.18 15.84 4.07
N ILE A 22 22.26 17.17 4.12
CA ILE A 22 22.36 18.09 2.98
C ILE A 22 23.79 18.03 2.42
N PHE A 23 23.97 17.78 1.12
CA PHE A 23 25.13 18.23 0.37
C PHE A 23 24.72 18.80 -0.99
N LEU A 24 25.05 20.09 -1.15
CA LEU A 24 25.02 20.85 -2.41
C LEU A 24 26.22 20.49 -3.29
N SER A 25 25.99 20.46 -4.58
CA SER A 25 26.83 20.94 -5.71
C SER A 25 26.46 20.12 -6.96
N GLY A 26 26.25 20.63 -8.16
CA GLY A 26 26.65 21.80 -8.85
C GLY A 26 26.54 21.50 -10.35
N LEU A 27 25.91 22.33 -11.03
CA LEU A 27 25.88 22.76 -12.44
C LEU A 27 26.74 22.01 -13.47
N ALA A 28 26.14 21.54 -14.58
CA ALA A 28 26.65 21.78 -15.93
C ALA A 28 25.59 21.51 -17.02
N MET A 29 25.41 22.53 -17.84
CA MET A 29 24.58 22.66 -19.03
C MET A 29 25.30 22.06 -20.24
N LEU A 30 24.61 21.31 -21.09
CA LEU A 30 24.99 21.23 -22.52
C LEU A 30 23.76 21.06 -23.41
N LEU A 31 23.50 22.11 -24.20
CA LEU A 31 22.55 22.12 -25.33
C LEU A 31 23.13 21.37 -26.51
N THR A 32 22.34 20.49 -27.14
CA THR A 32 22.48 20.19 -28.59
C THR A 32 21.11 20.19 -29.25
N LEU A 33 20.92 21.12 -30.17
CA LEU A 33 19.80 21.18 -31.11
C LEU A 33 19.96 20.06 -32.18
N LEU A 34 18.91 19.28 -32.38
CA LEU A 34 18.67 18.58 -33.65
C LEU A 34 17.23 18.86 -34.08
N ALA A 35 17.12 19.53 -35.23
CA ALA A 35 15.86 19.72 -35.94
C ALA A 35 15.45 18.43 -36.64
N ALA A 36 14.20 17.98 -36.43
CA ALA A 36 13.60 16.94 -37.25
C ALA A 36 12.17 17.34 -37.63
N ALA A 37 11.86 17.07 -38.86
CA ALA A 37 10.70 17.49 -39.62
C ALA A 37 9.37 17.06 -39.02
N SER A 38 8.42 18.00 -39.00
CA SER A 38 7.04 17.84 -38.56
C SER A 38 6.18 17.15 -39.62
N THR A 39 5.65 15.97 -39.27
CA THR A 39 4.46 15.42 -39.91
C THR A 39 3.25 15.79 -39.05
N ASN A 40 2.33 16.59 -39.59
CA ASN A 40 1.08 16.98 -38.94
C ASN A 40 0.19 15.75 -38.73
N ARG A 41 0.26 15.15 -37.53
CA ARG A 41 -0.83 14.40 -36.94
C ARG A 41 -1.49 15.35 -35.93
N ALA A 42 -2.78 15.56 -36.07
CA ALA A 42 -3.56 16.26 -35.06
C ALA A 42 -3.47 15.47 -33.72
N ASP A 43 -2.52 15.87 -32.88
CA ASP A 43 -2.30 15.28 -31.57
C ASP A 43 -3.45 15.71 -30.66
N ALA A 44 -4.36 14.77 -30.39
CA ALA A 44 -5.23 14.89 -29.25
C ALA A 44 -4.33 15.09 -28.02
N LYS A 45 -4.48 16.25 -27.34
CA LYS A 45 -3.71 16.59 -26.15
C LYS A 45 -3.81 15.43 -25.16
N PRO A 46 -2.69 14.82 -24.75
CA PRO A 46 -2.74 13.71 -23.79
C PRO A 46 -3.53 14.15 -22.58
N ALA A 47 -4.45 13.31 -22.13
CA ALA A 47 -5.13 13.55 -20.87
C ALA A 47 -4.07 13.78 -19.77
N PRO A 48 -4.26 14.76 -18.88
CA PRO A 48 -3.27 15.04 -17.84
C PRO A 48 -3.05 13.76 -17.02
N SER A 49 -1.79 13.37 -16.86
CA SER A 49 -1.44 12.20 -16.07
C SER A 49 -1.81 12.44 -14.61
N LEU A 50 -2.48 11.49 -13.99
CA LEU A 50 -2.81 11.54 -12.57
C LEU A 50 -1.52 11.39 -11.76
N THR A 51 -1.32 12.27 -10.78
CA THR A 51 -0.16 12.28 -9.88
C THR A 51 -0.49 11.77 -8.48
N GLY A 52 -1.78 11.43 -8.22
CA GLY A 52 -2.27 11.08 -6.90
C GLY A 52 -2.33 12.28 -5.94
N SER A 53 -2.37 13.50 -6.48
CA SER A 53 -2.38 14.71 -5.67
C SER A 53 -3.74 14.95 -5.02
N ALA A 54 -3.77 15.80 -3.99
CA ALA A 54 -5.02 16.25 -3.37
C ALA A 54 -5.96 16.96 -4.36
N SER A 55 -5.43 17.59 -5.41
CA SER A 55 -6.23 18.19 -6.48
C SER A 55 -6.82 17.15 -7.41
N ASP A 56 -6.12 16.04 -7.66
CA ASP A 56 -6.66 14.91 -8.43
C ASP A 56 -7.81 14.26 -7.65
N PHE A 57 -7.63 14.00 -6.35
CA PHE A 57 -8.67 13.45 -5.48
C PHE A 57 -9.93 14.32 -5.45
N LYS A 58 -9.80 15.65 -5.35
CA LYS A 58 -10.93 16.59 -5.38
C LYS A 58 -11.69 16.59 -6.70
N ARG A 59 -11.05 16.25 -7.82
CA ARG A 59 -11.68 16.16 -9.15
C ARG A 59 -12.27 14.77 -9.43
N ALA A 60 -11.85 13.75 -8.70
CA ALA A 60 -12.35 12.40 -8.84
C ALA A 60 -13.82 12.32 -8.42
N GLN A 61 -14.59 11.52 -9.12
CA GLN A 61 -15.99 11.25 -8.83
C GLN A 61 -16.14 9.79 -8.37
N PHE A 62 -17.00 9.55 -7.38
CA PHE A 62 -17.12 8.28 -6.69
C PHE A 62 -18.58 7.84 -6.55
N ASP A 63 -19.26 7.55 -7.67
CA ASP A 63 -20.68 7.18 -7.65
C ASP A 63 -20.91 5.76 -7.07
N ASN A 64 -19.98 4.83 -7.31
CA ASN A 64 -20.05 3.45 -6.84
C ASN A 64 -18.72 3.01 -6.24
N SER A 65 -18.22 3.77 -5.29
CA SER A 65 -16.85 3.76 -4.79
C SER A 65 -16.39 2.43 -4.15
N THR A 66 -17.33 1.65 -3.59
CA THR A 66 -17.03 0.35 -2.95
C THR A 66 -17.04 -0.82 -3.93
N SER A 67 -17.51 -0.62 -5.16
CA SER A 67 -17.44 -1.61 -6.24
C SER A 67 -16.09 -1.51 -6.95
N ILE A 68 -15.07 -2.14 -6.39
CA ILE A 68 -13.71 -2.06 -6.91
C ILE A 68 -13.47 -3.18 -7.91
N THR A 69 -13.59 -2.83 -9.20
CA THR A 69 -13.51 -3.74 -10.35
C THR A 69 -12.27 -3.48 -11.20
N ASN A 70 -11.34 -2.67 -10.73
CA ASN A 70 -10.08 -2.40 -11.42
C ASN A 70 -9.40 -3.71 -11.84
N ARG A 71 -8.93 -3.77 -13.08
CA ARG A 71 -8.35 -4.99 -13.66
C ARG A 71 -7.15 -5.53 -12.90
N TRP A 72 -6.35 -4.63 -12.30
CA TRP A 72 -5.09 -4.97 -11.64
C TRP A 72 -5.24 -5.11 -10.12
N MET A 73 -6.27 -4.50 -9.57
CA MET A 73 -6.55 -4.53 -8.14
C MET A 73 -8.06 -4.70 -7.90
N PRO A 74 -8.65 -5.85 -8.30
CA PRO A 74 -10.05 -6.13 -8.01
C PRO A 74 -10.20 -6.46 -6.52
N LEU A 75 -11.11 -5.75 -5.83
CA LEU A 75 -11.38 -6.00 -4.42
C LEU A 75 -12.84 -6.46 -4.25
N LYS A 76 -13.07 -7.75 -4.44
CA LYS A 76 -14.40 -8.36 -4.27
C LYS A 76 -14.60 -8.79 -2.83
N PRO A 77 -15.65 -8.34 -2.11
CA PRO A 77 -15.93 -8.78 -0.74
C PRO A 77 -15.92 -10.31 -0.58
N GLY A 78 -15.26 -10.77 0.47
CA GLY A 78 -15.06 -12.19 0.79
C GLY A 78 -13.85 -12.83 0.11
N THR A 79 -13.16 -12.15 -0.79
CA THR A 79 -11.89 -12.68 -1.31
C THR A 79 -10.81 -12.59 -0.24
N GLN A 80 -10.12 -13.72 -0.01
CA GLN A 80 -8.97 -13.80 0.88
C GLN A 80 -7.74 -14.25 0.13
N TYR A 81 -6.68 -13.49 0.28
CA TYR A 81 -5.34 -13.75 -0.24
C TYR A 81 -4.44 -14.18 0.91
N VAL A 82 -3.60 -15.17 0.69
CA VAL A 82 -2.57 -15.61 1.63
C VAL A 82 -1.24 -15.57 0.91
N TYR A 83 -0.31 -14.82 1.45
CA TYR A 83 1.06 -14.72 0.97
C TYR A 83 2.01 -15.34 1.97
N GLU A 84 3.04 -16.01 1.47
CA GLU A 84 4.16 -16.50 2.29
C GLU A 84 5.48 -16.17 1.61
N GLY A 85 6.51 -16.04 2.41
CA GLY A 85 7.84 -15.72 1.94
C GLY A 85 8.78 -15.36 3.07
N SER A 86 9.60 -14.35 2.87
CA SER A 86 10.58 -13.94 3.88
C SER A 86 11.06 -12.51 3.66
N ALA A 87 11.51 -11.88 4.72
CA ALA A 87 12.13 -10.57 4.67
C ALA A 87 13.48 -10.56 5.42
N ILE A 88 14.37 -9.69 4.99
CA ILE A 88 15.46 -9.15 5.80
C ILE A 88 14.98 -7.77 6.22
N GLU A 89 14.79 -7.54 7.50
CA GLU A 89 14.38 -6.24 8.03
C GLU A 89 15.58 -5.29 8.12
N GLU A 90 15.30 -4.00 8.12
CA GLU A 90 16.36 -2.98 8.24
C GLU A 90 17.22 -3.20 9.49
N GLY A 91 18.54 -3.22 9.31
CA GLY A 91 19.49 -3.47 10.38
C GLY A 91 19.70 -4.94 10.75
N GLU A 92 18.88 -5.86 10.20
CA GLU A 92 19.02 -7.29 10.42
C GLU A 92 19.92 -7.95 9.34
N LYS A 93 20.57 -9.06 9.72
CA LYS A 93 21.39 -9.86 8.80
C LYS A 93 20.73 -11.17 8.42
N SER A 94 19.77 -11.60 9.19
CA SER A 94 19.06 -12.86 9.00
C SER A 94 17.70 -12.64 8.35
N ARG A 95 17.29 -13.62 7.56
CA ARG A 95 15.99 -13.64 6.91
C ARG A 95 14.94 -14.26 7.84
N SER A 96 13.83 -13.56 8.05
CA SER A 96 12.67 -14.04 8.83
C SER A 96 11.57 -14.51 7.91
N ALA A 97 10.87 -15.60 8.28
CA ALA A 97 9.67 -16.04 7.55
C ALA A 97 8.56 -15.00 7.70
N ARG A 98 7.89 -14.70 6.58
CA ARG A 98 6.76 -13.76 6.52
C ARG A 98 5.51 -14.49 6.03
N ARG A 99 4.37 -14.12 6.61
CA ARG A 99 3.06 -14.54 6.14
C ARG A 99 2.09 -13.39 6.26
N VAL A 100 1.40 -13.07 5.17
CA VAL A 100 0.36 -12.03 5.12
C VAL A 100 -0.96 -12.66 4.75
N VAL A 101 -2.02 -12.32 5.48
CA VAL A 101 -3.41 -12.72 5.18
C VAL A 101 -4.23 -11.47 4.96
N SER A 102 -4.51 -11.16 3.70
CA SER A 102 -5.31 -10.01 3.29
C SER A 102 -6.72 -10.45 2.93
N THR A 103 -7.75 -9.83 3.49
CA THR A 103 -9.15 -10.20 3.27
C THR A 103 -9.97 -8.97 2.93
N VAL A 104 -10.59 -8.99 1.76
CA VAL A 104 -11.58 -7.99 1.37
C VAL A 104 -12.85 -8.23 2.16
N THR A 105 -13.19 -7.28 3.02
CA THR A 105 -14.40 -7.39 3.87
C THR A 105 -15.64 -6.93 3.12
N ASP A 106 -16.81 -7.06 3.73
CA ASP A 106 -18.05 -6.40 3.35
C ASP A 106 -18.40 -5.26 4.33
N VAL A 107 -17.35 -4.55 4.75
CA VAL A 107 -17.43 -3.39 5.66
C VAL A 107 -17.02 -2.15 4.87
N GLY A 108 -17.67 -1.04 5.14
CA GLY A 108 -17.31 0.26 4.60
C GLY A 108 -17.16 1.31 5.68
N LYS A 109 -16.36 2.35 5.39
CA LYS A 109 -16.15 3.51 6.25
C LYS A 109 -16.22 4.79 5.43
N PRO A 110 -17.06 5.77 5.82
CA PRO A 110 -17.06 7.08 5.16
C PRO A 110 -15.80 7.87 5.51
N ILE A 111 -15.03 8.27 4.49
CA ILE A 111 -13.79 9.07 4.66
C ILE A 111 -13.80 10.21 3.64
N ALA A 112 -13.64 11.45 4.09
CA ALA A 112 -13.61 12.65 3.25
C ALA A 112 -14.79 12.75 2.26
N GLY A 113 -15.98 12.29 2.66
CA GLY A 113 -17.20 12.28 1.84
C GLY A 113 -17.33 11.09 0.88
N VAL A 114 -16.36 10.18 0.85
CA VAL A 114 -16.36 8.99 0.00
C VAL A 114 -16.61 7.74 0.86
N GLN A 115 -17.51 6.85 0.40
CA GLN A 115 -17.70 5.55 1.03
C GLN A 115 -16.56 4.63 0.60
N THR A 116 -15.76 4.13 1.56
CA THR A 116 -14.64 3.21 1.27
C THR A 116 -15.04 1.77 1.52
N LEU A 117 -14.34 0.84 0.85
CA LEU A 117 -14.32 -0.59 1.13
C LEU A 117 -13.13 -0.90 2.04
N VAL A 118 -13.38 -1.69 3.08
CA VAL A 118 -12.34 -2.05 4.06
C VAL A 118 -11.68 -3.37 3.69
N VAL A 119 -10.36 -3.38 3.67
CA VAL A 119 -9.53 -4.60 3.62
C VAL A 119 -8.92 -4.81 4.99
N LEU A 120 -9.07 -6.01 5.55
CA LEU A 120 -8.43 -6.46 6.77
C LEU A 120 -7.18 -7.25 6.43
N GLU A 121 -6.05 -6.84 6.95
CA GLU A 121 -4.77 -7.53 6.76
C GLU A 121 -4.15 -7.95 8.09
N LYS A 122 -3.49 -9.10 8.10
CA LYS A 122 -2.72 -9.63 9.22
C LYS A 122 -1.36 -10.04 8.72
N ASP A 123 -0.33 -9.48 9.33
CA ASP A 123 1.05 -9.74 9.03
C ASP A 123 1.72 -10.50 10.17
N TYR A 124 2.42 -11.59 9.81
CA TYR A 124 3.13 -12.45 10.73
C TYR A 124 4.61 -12.53 10.37
N THR A 125 5.48 -12.28 11.33
CA THR A 125 6.93 -12.48 11.23
C THR A 125 7.34 -13.63 12.14
N ALA A 126 8.04 -14.62 11.59
CA ALA A 126 8.45 -15.84 12.32
C ALA A 126 7.28 -16.53 13.07
N GLY A 127 6.06 -16.49 12.50
CA GLY A 127 4.85 -17.07 13.06
C GLY A 127 4.17 -16.24 14.16
N GLN A 128 4.72 -15.10 14.54
CA GLN A 128 4.10 -14.17 15.50
C GLN A 128 3.37 -13.05 14.76
N LEU A 129 2.20 -12.66 15.25
CA LEU A 129 1.47 -11.51 14.72
C LEU A 129 2.29 -10.25 15.01
N GLY A 130 2.72 -9.57 13.94
CA GLY A 130 3.42 -8.29 13.99
C GLY A 130 2.48 -7.11 13.79
N GLU A 131 1.48 -7.27 12.89
CA GLU A 131 0.51 -6.22 12.60
C GLU A 131 -0.87 -6.80 12.28
N VAL A 132 -1.91 -6.06 12.64
CA VAL A 132 -3.24 -6.21 12.07
C VAL A 132 -3.75 -4.84 11.65
N SER A 133 -4.20 -4.70 10.39
CA SER A 133 -4.56 -3.40 9.85
C SER A 133 -5.89 -3.38 9.10
N LEU A 134 -6.48 -2.18 9.02
CA LEU A 134 -7.57 -1.84 8.14
C LEU A 134 -7.08 -0.83 7.12
N SER A 135 -7.16 -1.16 5.83
CA SER A 135 -6.92 -0.23 4.73
C SER A 135 -8.24 0.15 4.07
N PHE A 136 -8.37 1.43 3.69
CA PHE A 136 -9.63 2.03 3.21
C PHE A 136 -9.51 2.40 1.74
N PHE A 137 -10.12 1.60 0.87
CA PHE A 137 -10.04 1.77 -0.59
C PHE A 137 -11.35 2.29 -1.18
N ALA A 138 -11.24 3.05 -2.27
CA ALA A 138 -12.38 3.47 -3.09
C ALA A 138 -11.98 3.49 -4.56
N GLN A 139 -12.89 3.11 -5.46
CA GLN A 139 -12.68 3.26 -6.90
C GLN A 139 -13.42 4.48 -7.41
N ASP A 140 -12.72 5.35 -8.15
CA ASP A 140 -13.35 6.46 -8.84
C ASP A 140 -14.05 6.02 -10.15
N ASN A 141 -14.87 6.91 -10.74
CA ASN A 141 -15.60 6.64 -11.98
C ASN A 141 -14.68 6.39 -13.19
N ALA A 142 -13.41 6.84 -13.13
CA ALA A 142 -12.43 6.56 -14.15
C ALA A 142 -11.76 5.18 -13.99
N GLY A 143 -12.02 4.48 -12.88
CA GLY A 143 -11.51 3.15 -12.57
C GLY A 143 -10.19 3.13 -11.79
N ASN A 144 -9.70 4.28 -11.31
CA ASN A 144 -8.54 4.30 -10.43
C ASN A 144 -8.95 3.88 -9.02
N VAL A 145 -8.11 3.09 -8.35
CA VAL A 145 -8.29 2.73 -6.95
C VAL A 145 -7.49 3.69 -6.08
N TRP A 146 -8.16 4.31 -5.14
CA TRP A 146 -7.61 5.24 -4.18
C TRP A 146 -7.46 4.61 -2.82
N LEU A 147 -6.37 4.90 -2.11
CA LEU A 147 -6.16 4.63 -0.70
C LEU A 147 -6.47 5.91 0.09
N LEU A 148 -7.43 5.82 1.01
CA LEU A 148 -7.92 6.97 1.77
C LEU A 148 -7.45 6.98 3.22
N GLY A 149 -6.78 5.94 3.67
CA GLY A 149 -6.26 5.83 5.02
C GLY A 149 -5.97 4.41 5.44
N GLU A 150 -5.31 4.29 6.58
CA GLU A 150 -4.98 3.03 7.21
C GLU A 150 -5.06 3.14 8.72
N TYR A 151 -5.39 2.02 9.35
CA TYR A 151 -5.32 1.83 10.78
C TYR A 151 -4.56 0.54 11.07
N PRO A 152 -3.26 0.60 11.29
CA PRO A 152 -2.48 -0.53 11.79
C PRO A 152 -2.57 -0.61 13.32
N GLU A 153 -2.60 -1.83 13.87
CA GLU A 153 -2.22 -2.12 15.25
C GLU A 153 -0.95 -2.96 15.20
N GLU A 154 0.12 -2.43 15.72
CA GLU A 154 1.43 -3.09 15.80
C GLU A 154 1.55 -3.90 17.09
N TYR A 155 2.20 -5.04 16.99
CA TYR A 155 2.37 -5.97 18.13
C TYR A 155 3.83 -6.37 18.28
N GLU A 156 4.33 -6.26 19.51
CA GLU A 156 5.65 -6.74 19.91
C GLU A 156 5.50 -7.82 21.00
N ASN A 157 6.10 -8.99 20.76
CA ASN A 157 6.01 -10.13 21.69
C ASN A 157 4.57 -10.49 22.09
N GLY A 158 3.63 -10.40 21.15
CA GLY A 158 2.21 -10.69 21.34
C GLY A 158 1.42 -9.62 22.13
N LYS A 159 2.02 -8.45 22.37
CA LYS A 159 1.37 -7.31 23.05
C LYS A 159 1.22 -6.14 22.10
N PHE A 160 0.09 -5.43 22.22
CA PHE A 160 -0.11 -4.18 21.51
C PHE A 160 1.02 -3.18 21.84
N ALA A 161 1.66 -2.64 20.81
CA ALA A 161 2.75 -1.67 20.91
C ALA A 161 2.29 -0.27 20.51
N ASP A 162 1.77 -0.09 19.28
CA ASP A 162 1.35 1.21 18.75
C ASP A 162 0.24 1.06 17.69
N ALA A 163 -0.31 2.21 17.25
CA ALA A 163 -1.29 2.27 16.16
C ALA A 163 -1.15 3.60 15.38
N PRO A 164 -0.13 3.75 14.52
CA PRO A 164 0.17 4.98 13.78
C PRO A 164 -0.79 5.18 12.59
N ALA A 165 -2.06 5.42 12.88
CA ALA A 165 -3.13 5.55 11.88
C ALA A 165 -3.06 6.86 11.11
N TRP A 166 -3.55 6.82 9.88
CA TRP A 166 -3.82 8.01 9.09
C TRP A 166 -5.16 7.91 8.34
N ILE A 167 -5.87 9.02 8.23
CA ILE A 167 -7.15 9.13 7.53
C ILE A 167 -7.16 10.41 6.73
N THR A 168 -7.48 10.34 5.46
CA THR A 168 -7.62 11.50 4.55
C THR A 168 -8.51 12.59 5.16
N GLY A 169 -7.99 13.82 5.13
CA GLY A 169 -8.67 14.99 5.70
C GLY A 169 -8.46 15.18 7.21
N GLN A 170 -7.77 14.26 7.89
CA GLN A 170 -7.39 14.41 9.29
C GLN A 170 -5.89 14.73 9.40
N LYS A 171 -5.52 15.64 10.30
CA LYS A 171 -4.12 16.00 10.61
C LYS A 171 -3.22 16.28 9.40
N GLY A 172 -3.76 16.70 8.27
CA GLY A 172 -3.00 16.95 7.04
C GLY A 172 -2.79 15.74 6.12
N ALA A 173 -3.31 14.58 6.49
CA ALA A 173 -3.25 13.39 5.65
C ALA A 173 -4.07 13.53 4.36
N ARG A 174 -3.60 12.92 3.29
CA ARG A 174 -4.17 13.00 1.94
C ARG A 174 -4.24 11.64 1.29
N ALA A 175 -5.34 11.38 0.60
CA ALA A 175 -5.49 10.19 -0.25
C ALA A 175 -4.47 10.17 -1.39
N GLY A 176 -4.15 8.97 -1.85
CA GLY A 176 -3.38 8.75 -3.06
C GLY A 176 -3.90 7.56 -3.86
N ILE A 177 -3.26 7.28 -4.96
CA ILE A 177 -3.66 6.22 -5.90
C ILE A 177 -2.96 4.91 -5.52
N ALA A 178 -3.73 3.91 -5.13
CA ALA A 178 -3.22 2.55 -4.94
C ALA A 178 -2.99 1.85 -6.30
N MET A 179 -3.93 2.05 -7.27
CA MET A 179 -3.80 1.48 -8.61
C MET A 179 -4.44 2.38 -9.66
N LEU A 180 -3.71 2.66 -10.73
CA LEU A 180 -4.23 3.37 -11.90
C LEU A 180 -5.23 2.50 -12.68
N ALA A 181 -6.23 3.14 -13.30
CA ALA A 181 -7.16 2.46 -14.21
C ALA A 181 -6.44 1.88 -15.44
N ASN A 182 -5.49 2.64 -15.98
CA ASN A 182 -4.74 2.31 -17.19
C ASN A 182 -3.23 2.50 -16.98
N PRO A 183 -2.58 1.64 -16.17
CA PRO A 183 -1.16 1.76 -15.89
C PRO A 183 -0.32 1.49 -17.14
N ARG A 184 0.67 2.36 -17.41
CA ARG A 184 1.57 2.26 -18.58
C ARG A 184 3.00 2.60 -18.18
N VAL A 185 3.97 1.88 -18.73
CA VAL A 185 5.39 2.24 -18.61
C VAL A 185 5.59 3.64 -19.19
N GLY A 186 6.37 4.47 -18.50
CA GLY A 186 6.61 5.86 -18.87
C GLY A 186 5.56 6.85 -18.32
N THR A 187 4.50 6.39 -17.66
CA THR A 187 3.65 7.26 -16.85
C THR A 187 4.49 7.83 -15.70
N PRO A 188 4.39 9.14 -15.38
CA PRO A 188 5.03 9.68 -14.19
C PRO A 188 4.64 8.93 -12.93
N ASP A 189 5.52 8.95 -11.94
CA ASP A 189 5.21 8.39 -10.62
C ASP A 189 4.07 9.17 -9.95
N TYR A 190 3.30 8.47 -9.13
CA TYR A 190 2.12 9.01 -8.46
C TYR A 190 2.19 8.72 -6.96
N SER A 191 1.60 9.60 -6.15
CA SER A 191 1.49 9.43 -4.70
C SER A 191 0.47 8.34 -4.38
N GLN A 192 0.83 7.43 -3.48
CA GLN A 192 -0.08 6.42 -2.91
C GLN A 192 -0.80 6.94 -1.66
N GLY A 193 -0.43 8.13 -1.21
CA GLY A 193 -0.98 8.84 -0.07
C GLY A 193 0.07 9.71 0.59
N PHE A 194 -0.36 10.44 1.61
CA PHE A 194 0.53 11.23 2.45
C PHE A 194 -0.05 11.34 3.85
N ALA A 195 0.76 11.08 4.85
CA ALA A 195 0.45 11.39 6.25
C ALA A 195 1.71 11.91 6.97
N PRO A 196 1.58 12.99 7.75
CA PRO A 196 2.68 13.42 8.62
C PRO A 196 2.82 12.47 9.82
N PRO A 197 3.84 12.66 10.68
CA PRO A 197 3.97 11.91 11.93
C PRO A 197 2.68 11.89 12.76
N PRO A 198 2.38 10.77 13.47
CA PRO A 198 3.24 9.60 13.69
C PRO A 198 3.19 8.55 12.58
N ALA A 199 2.28 8.63 11.61
CA ALA A 199 2.15 7.62 10.57
C ALA A 199 3.27 7.70 9.51
N GLU A 200 3.80 8.90 9.24
CA GLU A 200 4.93 9.16 8.33
C GLU A 200 4.82 8.49 6.94
N PHE A 201 3.60 8.38 6.41
CA PHE A 201 3.34 7.75 5.13
C PHE A 201 3.56 8.73 3.98
N ASN A 202 4.44 8.42 3.03
CA ASN A 202 4.72 9.26 1.87
C ASN A 202 5.10 8.45 0.61
N ASP A 203 4.49 7.32 0.43
CA ASP A 203 4.84 6.40 -0.64
C ASP A 203 4.40 6.90 -2.00
N ARG A 204 5.21 6.58 -2.99
CA ARG A 204 4.97 6.80 -4.40
C ARG A 204 5.09 5.49 -5.15
N ALA A 205 4.37 5.39 -6.25
CA ALA A 205 4.49 4.25 -7.15
C ALA A 205 4.68 4.71 -8.59
N ARG A 206 5.26 3.84 -9.40
CA ARG A 206 5.30 3.97 -10.86
C ARG A 206 5.22 2.60 -11.52
N VAL A 207 4.80 2.59 -12.77
CA VAL A 207 4.81 1.37 -13.58
C VAL A 207 6.23 1.06 -14.03
N TYR A 208 6.76 -0.08 -13.57
CA TYR A 208 8.12 -0.54 -13.92
C TYR A 208 8.11 -1.39 -15.18
N LYS A 209 7.24 -2.40 -15.25
CA LYS A 209 7.14 -3.32 -16.38
C LYS A 209 5.68 -3.73 -16.64
N THR A 210 5.40 -4.11 -17.87
CA THR A 210 4.13 -4.72 -18.27
C THR A 210 4.38 -5.98 -19.10
N GLY A 211 3.36 -6.81 -19.29
CA GLY A 211 3.44 -8.02 -20.11
C GLY A 211 4.35 -9.12 -19.52
N GLN A 212 4.66 -9.05 -18.24
CA GLN A 212 5.51 -10.03 -17.59
C GLN A 212 4.79 -11.35 -17.33
N ARG A 213 5.55 -12.34 -16.88
CA ARG A 213 5.05 -13.66 -16.45
C ARG A 213 5.62 -13.93 -15.08
N THR A 214 4.79 -14.47 -14.18
CA THR A 214 5.22 -14.99 -12.90
C THR A 214 4.42 -16.24 -12.55
N CYS A 215 5.00 -17.16 -11.80
CA CYS A 215 4.33 -18.34 -11.26
C CYS A 215 4.43 -18.28 -9.73
N THR A 216 3.32 -18.60 -9.09
CA THR A 216 3.21 -18.77 -7.64
C THR A 216 2.68 -20.16 -7.35
N PRO A 217 2.66 -20.64 -6.10
CA PRO A 217 2.02 -21.89 -5.75
C PRO A 217 0.54 -22.01 -6.14
N VAL A 218 -0.15 -20.87 -6.34
CA VAL A 218 -1.56 -20.86 -6.75
C VAL A 218 -1.72 -21.07 -8.26
N ASP A 219 -0.93 -20.33 -9.09
CA ASP A 219 -1.05 -20.40 -10.56
C ASP A 219 0.15 -19.71 -11.25
N CYS A 220 0.24 -19.89 -12.58
CA CYS A 220 1.16 -19.17 -13.45
C CYS A 220 0.42 -18.08 -14.22
N TYR A 221 0.80 -16.83 -14.01
CA TYR A 221 0.14 -15.64 -14.55
C TYR A 221 0.87 -15.09 -15.76
N LYS A 222 0.11 -14.58 -16.74
CA LYS A 222 0.60 -13.89 -17.94
C LYS A 222 0.14 -12.45 -17.94
N ASN A 223 0.82 -11.61 -18.73
CA ASN A 223 0.51 -10.18 -18.83
C ASN A 223 0.55 -9.45 -17.50
N VAL A 224 1.44 -9.86 -16.60
CA VAL A 224 1.61 -9.28 -15.28
C VAL A 224 2.13 -7.85 -15.40
N LEU A 225 1.52 -6.93 -14.64
CA LEU A 225 1.99 -5.58 -14.39
C LEU A 225 2.93 -5.60 -13.19
N VAL A 226 4.07 -4.92 -13.28
CA VAL A 226 4.98 -4.71 -12.16
C VAL A 226 5.06 -3.23 -11.86
N THR A 227 4.77 -2.85 -10.61
CA THR A 227 5.01 -1.51 -10.09
C THR A 227 6.24 -1.48 -9.21
N GLU A 228 6.86 -0.30 -9.13
CA GLU A 228 7.85 0.04 -8.11
C GLU A 228 7.19 0.97 -7.12
N GLU A 229 7.29 0.64 -5.85
CA GLU A 229 6.89 1.49 -4.74
C GLU A 229 8.14 1.98 -4.01
N PHE A 230 8.16 3.26 -3.65
CA PHE A 230 9.34 3.89 -3.07
C PHE A 230 9.00 5.17 -2.31
N GLU A 231 9.81 5.49 -1.34
CA GLU A 231 9.79 6.79 -0.68
C GLU A 231 10.70 7.80 -1.41
N PRO A 232 10.27 9.06 -1.60
CA PRO A 232 11.10 10.10 -2.23
C PRO A 232 12.43 10.34 -1.54
N GLY A 233 12.49 10.11 -0.22
CA GLY A 233 13.69 10.28 0.59
C GLY A 233 14.71 9.15 0.50
N ALA A 234 14.33 7.99 -0.07
CA ALA A 234 15.16 6.78 -0.16
C ALA A 234 15.52 6.40 -1.61
N PRO A 235 16.27 7.22 -2.35
CA PRO A 235 16.56 6.94 -3.76
C PRO A 235 17.40 5.67 -3.90
N GLY A 236 16.92 4.74 -4.75
CA GLY A 236 17.60 3.47 -5.02
C GLY A 236 17.15 2.31 -4.13
N ALA A 237 16.07 2.49 -3.36
CA ALA A 237 15.32 1.46 -2.65
C ALA A 237 13.92 1.34 -3.27
N PHE A 238 13.52 0.13 -3.65
CA PHE A 238 12.24 -0.12 -4.34
C PHE A 238 11.64 -1.46 -3.91
N GLN A 239 10.39 -1.42 -3.44
CA GLN A 239 9.56 -2.61 -3.36
C GLN A 239 8.89 -2.84 -4.73
N LEU A 240 8.85 -4.09 -5.16
CA LEU A 240 8.17 -4.49 -6.41
C LEU A 240 6.87 -5.21 -6.08
N LYS A 241 5.78 -4.81 -6.73
CA LYS A 241 4.51 -5.54 -6.64
C LYS A 241 4.10 -6.03 -8.03
N TYR A 242 3.74 -7.30 -8.11
CA TYR A 242 3.38 -8.00 -9.33
C TYR A 242 1.87 -8.23 -9.36
N TYR A 243 1.17 -7.59 -10.27
CA TYR A 243 -0.27 -7.66 -10.38
C TYR A 243 -0.68 -8.50 -11.56
N ALA A 244 -1.40 -9.60 -11.30
CA ALA A 244 -2.03 -10.41 -12.33
C ALA A 244 -3.41 -9.86 -12.69
N PRO A 245 -3.76 -9.75 -14.00
CA PRO A 245 -5.04 -9.19 -14.42
C PRO A 245 -6.21 -10.03 -13.92
N GLY A 246 -7.18 -9.38 -13.27
CA GLY A 246 -8.36 -10.02 -12.69
C GLY A 246 -8.15 -10.73 -11.35
N VAL A 247 -6.91 -10.75 -10.84
CA VAL A 247 -6.52 -11.40 -9.58
C VAL A 247 -6.10 -10.38 -8.53
N GLY A 248 -5.21 -9.46 -8.87
CA GLY A 248 -4.59 -8.53 -7.94
C GLY A 248 -3.09 -8.80 -7.77
N ASN A 249 -2.53 -8.37 -6.64
CA ASN A 249 -1.13 -8.64 -6.31
C ASN A 249 -0.92 -10.16 -6.12
N VAL A 250 0.10 -10.71 -6.78
CA VAL A 250 0.43 -12.15 -6.71
C VAL A 250 1.84 -12.41 -6.21
N GLU A 251 2.69 -11.39 -6.23
CA GLU A 251 4.07 -11.49 -5.77
C GLU A 251 4.57 -10.13 -5.31
N VAL A 252 5.37 -10.12 -4.25
CA VAL A 252 6.15 -8.97 -3.77
C VAL A 252 7.62 -9.32 -3.90
N GLY A 253 8.41 -8.39 -4.38
CA GLY A 253 9.86 -8.48 -4.45
C GLY A 253 10.51 -7.14 -4.15
N TRP A 254 11.79 -7.04 -4.41
CA TRP A 254 12.55 -5.83 -4.18
C TRP A 254 13.62 -5.63 -5.24
N ARG A 255 14.10 -4.40 -5.37
CA ARG A 255 15.28 -4.07 -6.16
C ARG A 255 15.96 -2.79 -5.67
N GLY A 256 17.17 -2.62 -6.12
CA GLY A 256 17.98 -1.44 -5.81
C GLY A 256 19.08 -1.74 -4.79
N ALA A 257 20.23 -1.08 -4.97
CA ALA A 257 21.41 -1.32 -4.14
C ALA A 257 21.25 -0.78 -2.69
N LYS A 258 20.27 0.13 -2.52
CA LYS A 258 19.98 0.76 -1.23
C LYS A 258 18.76 0.19 -0.53
N GLU A 259 18.09 -0.83 -1.13
CA GLU A 259 16.99 -1.50 -0.47
C GLU A 259 17.49 -2.26 0.76
N GLN A 260 16.99 -1.86 1.90
CA GLN A 260 17.36 -2.43 3.19
C GLN A 260 16.34 -3.49 3.63
N GLU A 261 15.06 -3.28 3.33
CA GLU A 261 13.99 -4.24 3.57
C GLU A 261 13.82 -5.16 2.35
N LYS A 262 14.45 -6.33 2.42
CA LYS A 262 14.44 -7.28 1.29
C LYS A 262 13.34 -8.30 1.44
N GLU A 263 12.11 -7.83 1.25
CA GLU A 263 10.93 -8.69 1.32
C GLU A 263 10.66 -9.42 0.01
N THR A 264 10.34 -10.69 0.12
CA THR A 264 9.80 -11.51 -0.97
C THR A 264 8.58 -12.26 -0.48
N LEU A 265 7.44 -12.11 -1.16
CA LEU A 265 6.20 -12.82 -0.86
C LEU A 265 5.62 -13.40 -2.14
N GLU A 266 5.06 -14.59 -2.07
CA GLU A 266 4.31 -15.23 -3.15
C GLU A 266 2.89 -15.54 -2.69
N LEU A 267 1.93 -15.42 -3.59
CA LEU A 267 0.55 -15.83 -3.34
C LEU A 267 0.49 -17.36 -3.22
N VAL A 268 0.23 -17.86 -2.02
CA VAL A 268 0.13 -19.30 -1.71
C VAL A 268 -1.31 -19.77 -1.51
N GLY A 269 -2.25 -18.84 -1.39
CA GLY A 269 -3.67 -19.15 -1.24
C GLY A 269 -4.57 -18.04 -1.73
N LEU A 270 -5.59 -18.39 -2.49
CA LEU A 270 -6.63 -17.50 -2.98
C LEU A 270 -7.98 -18.21 -2.86
N LYS A 271 -8.91 -17.62 -2.12
CA LYS A 271 -10.23 -18.23 -1.94
C LYS A 271 -11.33 -17.18 -1.74
N GLN A 272 -12.54 -17.55 -2.13
CA GLN A 272 -13.76 -16.86 -1.73
C GLN A 272 -14.27 -17.46 -0.42
N LEU A 273 -14.40 -16.64 0.62
CA LEU A 273 -14.91 -17.07 1.92
C LEU A 273 -16.40 -17.42 1.84
N SER A 274 -16.83 -18.38 2.65
CA SER A 274 -18.26 -18.60 2.89
C SER A 274 -18.88 -17.41 3.63
N LEU A 275 -20.20 -17.24 3.54
CA LEU A 275 -20.92 -16.16 4.25
C LEU A 275 -20.64 -16.19 5.76
N GLN A 276 -20.55 -17.37 6.35
CA GLN A 276 -20.24 -17.52 7.78
C GLN A 276 -18.81 -17.10 8.10
N ALA A 277 -17.83 -17.42 7.25
CA ALA A 277 -16.44 -17.00 7.43
C ALA A 277 -16.30 -15.49 7.24
N LEU A 278 -16.96 -14.92 6.23
CA LEU A 278 -16.98 -13.48 6.00
C LEU A 278 -17.61 -12.72 7.17
N ALA A 279 -18.70 -13.26 7.76
CA ALA A 279 -19.31 -12.66 8.96
C ALA A 279 -18.34 -12.58 10.16
N LYS A 280 -17.45 -13.57 10.31
CA LYS A 280 -16.40 -13.54 11.35
C LYS A 280 -15.38 -12.43 11.07
N VAL A 281 -14.92 -12.33 9.81
CA VAL A 281 -13.98 -11.27 9.37
C VAL A 281 -14.62 -9.88 9.51
N ARG A 282 -15.89 -9.72 9.14
CA ARG A 282 -16.66 -8.48 9.36
C ARG A 282 -16.65 -8.07 10.82
N LYS A 283 -16.97 -9.01 11.73
CA LYS A 283 -16.95 -8.73 13.16
C LYS A 283 -15.57 -8.27 13.62
N GLU A 284 -14.52 -8.93 13.19
CA GLU A 284 -13.15 -8.58 13.54
C GLU A 284 -12.78 -7.17 13.02
N ALA A 285 -13.09 -6.85 11.76
CA ALA A 285 -12.84 -5.53 11.19
C ALA A 285 -13.58 -4.41 11.93
N LEU A 286 -14.85 -4.64 12.32
CA LEU A 286 -15.63 -3.68 13.10
C LEU A 286 -15.08 -3.49 14.51
N GLU A 287 -14.62 -4.55 15.18
CA GLU A 287 -13.98 -4.45 16.49
C GLU A 287 -12.63 -3.71 16.39
N LEU A 288 -11.88 -3.92 15.30
CA LEU A 288 -10.64 -3.21 15.04
C LEU A 288 -10.90 -1.71 14.82
N ASP A 289 -11.87 -1.34 13.96
CA ASP A 289 -12.28 0.06 13.76
C ASP A 289 -12.73 0.72 15.09
N LYS A 290 -13.45 -0.02 15.95
CA LYS A 290 -13.87 0.47 17.26
C LYS A 290 -12.68 0.75 18.19
N ARG A 291 -11.65 -0.10 18.18
CA ARG A 291 -10.43 0.13 18.98
C ARG A 291 -9.66 1.36 18.51
N ALA A 292 -9.72 1.69 17.23
CA ALA A 292 -9.06 2.86 16.66
C ALA A 292 -9.47 4.18 17.31
N TYR A 293 -10.73 4.29 17.76
CA TYR A 293 -11.21 5.49 18.48
C TYR A 293 -10.57 5.68 19.86
N LYS A 294 -9.98 4.62 20.41
CA LYS A 294 -9.20 4.68 21.65
C LYS A 294 -7.71 4.82 21.34
N ASN A 295 -7.18 3.98 20.47
CA ASN A 295 -5.73 3.82 20.25
C ASN A 295 -5.16 4.94 19.37
N SER A 296 -5.95 5.44 18.38
CA SER A 296 -5.56 6.53 17.47
C SER A 296 -6.57 7.68 17.52
N LYS A 297 -6.98 8.07 18.75
CA LYS A 297 -8.02 9.06 19.02
C LYS A 297 -7.83 10.36 18.24
N GLU A 298 -6.61 10.83 18.10
CA GLU A 298 -6.29 12.11 17.45
C GLU A 298 -6.70 12.14 15.98
N VAL A 299 -6.66 10.99 15.32
CA VAL A 299 -7.03 10.81 13.91
C VAL A 299 -8.50 10.40 13.79
N TYR A 300 -8.96 9.48 14.63
CA TYR A 300 -10.27 8.85 14.51
C TYR A 300 -11.44 9.64 15.11
N ALA A 301 -11.22 10.49 16.11
CA ALA A 301 -12.30 11.12 16.89
C ALA A 301 -13.34 11.89 16.05
N LYS A 302 -12.95 12.37 14.85
CA LYS A 302 -13.83 13.13 13.95
C LYS A 302 -14.30 12.31 12.74
N THR A 303 -13.99 11.01 12.68
CA THR A 303 -14.44 10.13 11.62
C THR A 303 -15.75 9.44 11.99
N GLN A 304 -16.48 8.97 10.99
CA GLN A 304 -17.65 8.12 11.22
C GLN A 304 -17.19 6.66 11.41
N PRO A 305 -17.90 5.86 12.24
CA PRO A 305 -17.56 4.45 12.40
C PRO A 305 -17.79 3.65 11.11
N ALA A 306 -17.00 2.60 10.95
CA ALA A 306 -17.21 1.61 9.92
C ALA A 306 -18.51 0.82 10.18
N LYS A 307 -19.15 0.36 9.11
CA LYS A 307 -20.40 -0.41 9.16
C LYS A 307 -20.47 -1.42 8.02
N PRO A 308 -21.30 -2.48 8.12
CA PRO A 308 -21.57 -3.36 6.99
C PRO A 308 -22.10 -2.57 5.77
N LEU A 309 -21.66 -3.00 4.56
CA LEU A 309 -22.11 -2.47 3.28
C LEU A 309 -23.44 -3.10 2.85
#